data_89e41251fec309526d9f3779e16a957e
#
_entry.id   89e41251fec309526d9f3779e16a957e
#
_cell.length_a   1.000
_cell.length_b   1.000
_cell.length_c   1.000
_cell.angle_alpha   90.00
_cell.angle_beta   90.00
_cell.angle_gamma   90.00
#
_symmetry.space_group_name_H-M   'P 1'
#
loop_
_entity.id
_entity.type
_entity.pdbx_description
1 polymer ?
#
loop_
_entity_poly.entity_id
_entity_poly.type
_entity_poly.pdbx_seq_one_letter_code
_entity_poly.pdbx_strand_id
1 'polypeptide(L)'
;MKQPRLLPALLLALLMLLPAGCGTQTTGAPQQTPTPTETATVSGAAGTLRVQVPDGWKYELCPAGSLTVSDQAFGVKIWPDSGSDSCVQLYWSDSFGVCGTGLKEKSLTLAGDTASAGYYDGSKNWTFLSYQGKNRGIVAWANPNAPWFAAQGEQVLAVLDTVEWEPAA
;
A
#
# COMPACT_ATOMS: atom_id res chain seq x y z
N MET A 1 -40.73 41.59 -61.82
CA MET A 1 -40.15 42.93 -62.17
C MET A 1 -39.05 43.24 -61.14
N LYS A 2 -37.86 43.54 -61.69
CA LYS A 2 -36.73 44.30 -61.14
C LYS A 2 -35.92 43.65 -59.98
N GLN A 3 -34.77 43.11 -60.34
CA GLN A 3 -33.49 43.29 -59.62
C GLN A 3 -33.11 44.79 -59.53
N PRO A 4 -32.22 45.21 -58.68
CA PRO A 4 -30.77 44.97 -58.84
C PRO A 4 -29.95 44.87 -57.53
N ARG A 5 -28.83 44.09 -57.61
CA ARG A 5 -27.41 44.55 -57.53
C ARG A 5 -26.94 45.26 -56.26
N LEU A 6 -25.99 44.73 -55.55
CA LEU A 6 -24.53 45.01 -55.65
C LEU A 6 -23.74 44.23 -54.60
N LEU A 7 -22.71 43.55 -55.02
CA LEU A 7 -21.44 43.21 -54.35
C LEU A 7 -20.62 44.51 -54.16
N PRO A 8 -19.44 44.53 -53.50
CA PRO A 8 -18.71 43.57 -52.68
C PRO A 8 -18.10 44.22 -51.40
N ALA A 9 -17.60 43.43 -50.50
CA ALA A 9 -16.46 43.84 -49.73
C ALA A 9 -15.73 42.63 -49.14
N LEU A 10 -14.59 42.41 -49.69
CA LEU A 10 -13.51 41.55 -49.27
C LEU A 10 -13.02 41.97 -47.88
N LEU A 11 -13.07 41.08 -46.88
CA LEU A 11 -12.27 41.28 -45.69
C LEU A 11 -11.67 39.93 -45.27
N LEU A 12 -10.40 39.85 -45.53
CA LEU A 12 -9.46 38.83 -45.14
C LEU A 12 -9.45 38.76 -43.60
N ALA A 13 -9.94 37.73 -43.01
CA ALA A 13 -9.72 37.44 -41.60
C ALA A 13 -8.99 36.12 -41.48
N LEU A 14 -7.73 36.25 -41.12
CA LEU A 14 -6.74 35.25 -40.82
C LEU A 14 -7.27 34.30 -39.73
N LEU A 15 -7.63 33.08 -40.12
CA LEU A 15 -8.07 32.04 -39.20
C LEU A 15 -6.85 31.44 -38.51
N MET A 16 -6.60 31.87 -37.28
CA MET A 16 -5.67 31.19 -36.37
C MET A 16 -6.27 29.83 -36.01
N LEU A 17 -5.78 28.76 -36.63
CA LEU A 17 -6.00 27.40 -36.18
C LEU A 17 -5.24 27.20 -34.86
N LEU A 18 -5.95 27.27 -33.77
CA LEU A 18 -5.49 26.72 -32.50
C LEU A 18 -5.85 25.23 -32.46
N PRO A 19 -4.88 24.33 -32.33
CA PRO A 19 -5.21 22.95 -32.03
C PRO A 19 -5.69 22.87 -30.56
N ALA A 20 -6.98 22.72 -30.38
CA ALA A 20 -7.56 22.32 -29.09
C ALA A 20 -7.17 20.87 -28.83
N GLY A 21 -5.96 20.66 -28.34
CA GLY A 21 -5.53 19.42 -27.73
C GLY A 21 -6.20 19.28 -26.35
N CYS A 22 -7.42 18.77 -26.29
CA CYS A 22 -7.98 18.23 -25.06
C CYS A 22 -7.26 16.92 -24.71
N GLY A 23 -6.03 17.02 -24.27
CA GLY A 23 -5.39 15.99 -23.47
C GLY A 23 -5.85 16.21 -22.03
N THR A 24 -6.87 15.53 -21.60
CA THR A 24 -7.12 15.29 -20.17
C THR A 24 -5.98 14.40 -19.66
N GLN A 25 -4.83 14.99 -19.39
CA GLN A 25 -3.88 14.41 -18.47
C GLN A 25 -4.56 14.49 -17.09
N THR A 26 -5.12 13.37 -16.68
CA THR A 26 -5.34 13.10 -15.27
C THR A 26 -3.95 13.04 -14.65
N THR A 27 -3.42 14.19 -14.26
CA THR A 27 -2.30 14.29 -13.35
C THR A 27 -2.79 13.67 -12.05
N GLY A 28 -2.55 12.36 -11.89
CA GLY A 28 -2.57 11.75 -10.58
C GLY A 28 -1.67 12.63 -9.71
N ALA A 29 -2.24 13.20 -8.65
CA ALA A 29 -1.43 13.88 -7.66
C ALA A 29 -0.27 12.93 -7.29
N PRO A 30 0.97 13.42 -7.19
CA PRO A 30 2.07 12.57 -6.77
C PRO A 30 1.67 11.97 -5.42
N GLN A 31 1.56 10.66 -5.38
CA GLN A 31 1.30 9.92 -4.16
C GLN A 31 2.48 10.21 -3.24
N GLN A 32 2.24 11.05 -2.24
CA GLN A 32 3.27 11.39 -1.27
C GLN A 32 3.54 10.11 -0.47
N THR A 33 4.66 9.48 -0.73
CA THR A 33 5.21 8.46 0.15
C THR A 33 5.35 9.11 1.54
N PRO A 34 4.74 8.58 2.59
CA PRO A 34 4.86 9.15 3.91
C PRO A 34 6.33 9.23 4.28
N THR A 35 6.78 10.39 4.75
CA THR A 35 8.17 10.58 5.20
C THR A 35 8.36 9.73 6.45
N PRO A 36 9.29 8.77 6.47
CA PRO A 36 9.54 7.95 7.66
C PRO A 36 10.17 8.83 8.73
N THR A 37 9.63 8.79 9.95
CA THR A 37 10.18 9.51 11.10
C THR A 37 10.92 8.60 12.06
N GLU A 38 10.59 7.32 12.08
CA GLU A 38 11.19 6.36 13.00
C GLU A 38 11.32 4.98 12.34
N THR A 39 12.34 4.21 12.77
CA THR A 39 12.52 2.80 12.36
C THR A 39 12.23 1.90 13.54
N ALA A 40 11.14 1.15 13.47
CA ALA A 40 10.86 0.07 14.40
C ALA A 40 11.79 -1.12 14.10
N THR A 41 12.50 -1.58 15.13
CA THR A 41 13.43 -2.72 15.03
C THR A 41 13.10 -3.72 16.13
N VAL A 42 12.90 -4.98 15.74
CA VAL A 42 12.66 -6.09 16.66
C VAL A 42 13.49 -7.29 16.25
N SER A 43 14.09 -7.96 17.24
CA SER A 43 14.93 -9.14 17.01
C SER A 43 14.40 -10.35 17.76
N GLY A 44 14.61 -11.52 17.19
CA GLY A 44 14.31 -12.82 17.77
C GLY A 44 15.37 -13.85 17.37
N ALA A 45 15.15 -15.12 17.71
CA ALA A 45 16.10 -16.19 17.42
C ALA A 45 16.37 -16.36 15.90
N ALA A 46 15.40 -16.05 15.06
CA ALA A 46 15.49 -16.21 13.61
C ALA A 46 16.19 -15.05 12.90
N GLY A 47 16.28 -13.86 13.54
CA GLY A 47 16.88 -12.68 12.91
C GLY A 47 16.33 -11.35 13.43
N THR A 48 16.45 -10.32 12.60
CA THR A 48 16.03 -8.97 12.91
C THR A 48 15.10 -8.42 11.83
N LEU A 49 13.94 -7.94 12.23
CA LEU A 49 12.96 -7.26 11.40
C LEU A 49 13.03 -5.76 11.64
N ARG A 50 13.11 -5.00 10.56
CA ARG A 50 13.03 -3.53 10.57
C ARG A 50 11.91 -3.05 9.66
N VAL A 51 11.25 -1.98 10.05
CA VAL A 51 10.24 -1.31 9.21
C VAL A 51 10.20 0.18 9.55
N GLN A 52 9.98 1.02 8.56
CA GLN A 52 9.87 2.46 8.77
C GLN A 52 8.43 2.82 9.14
N VAL A 53 8.27 3.56 10.23
CA VAL A 53 7.00 4.04 10.76
C VAL A 53 6.81 5.50 10.34
N PRO A 54 5.77 5.84 9.58
CA PRO A 54 5.51 7.20 9.14
C PRO A 54 5.17 8.15 10.29
N ASP A 55 5.34 9.43 10.05
CA ASP A 55 4.82 10.47 10.96
C ASP A 55 3.30 10.33 11.15
N GLY A 56 2.81 10.55 12.37
CA GLY A 56 1.40 10.36 12.73
C GLY A 56 0.96 8.89 12.83
N TRP A 57 1.92 7.95 12.88
CA TRP A 57 1.66 6.55 13.15
C TRP A 57 2.31 6.12 14.47
N LYS A 58 1.71 5.10 15.08
CA LYS A 58 2.21 4.45 16.29
C LYS A 58 2.61 3.03 16.03
N TYR A 59 3.46 2.51 16.89
CA TYR A 59 3.83 1.11 16.86
C TYR A 59 4.07 0.53 18.27
N GLU A 60 3.99 -0.79 18.36
CA GLU A 60 4.30 -1.59 19.54
C GLU A 60 5.22 -2.73 19.12
N LEU A 61 6.39 -2.84 19.74
CA LEU A 61 7.28 -3.97 19.53
C LEU A 61 6.72 -5.23 20.21
N CYS A 62 6.70 -6.33 19.49
CA CYS A 62 6.20 -7.61 19.92
C CYS A 62 7.37 -8.61 20.01
N PRO A 63 8.01 -8.80 21.17
CA PRO A 63 9.06 -9.80 21.33
C PRO A 63 8.51 -11.22 21.16
N ALA A 64 9.39 -12.22 21.02
CA ALA A 64 9.00 -13.62 20.92
C ALA A 64 8.12 -14.05 22.10
N GLY A 65 7.06 -14.80 21.80
CA GLY A 65 6.05 -15.23 22.77
C GLY A 65 4.97 -14.20 23.12
N SER A 66 5.04 -12.97 22.58
CA SER A 66 3.99 -11.96 22.81
C SER A 66 2.87 -11.99 21.77
N LEU A 67 3.11 -12.66 20.64
CA LEU A 67 2.11 -12.84 19.59
C LEU A 67 1.43 -14.20 19.72
N THR A 68 0.11 -14.23 19.47
CA THR A 68 -0.69 -15.46 19.61
C THR A 68 -0.48 -16.46 18.47
N VAL A 69 0.30 -16.10 17.45
CA VAL A 69 0.52 -16.94 16.25
C VAL A 69 1.49 -18.10 16.49
N SER A 70 2.56 -17.87 17.23
CA SER A 70 3.46 -18.92 17.73
C SER A 70 4.39 -18.36 18.84
N ASP A 71 4.95 -19.25 19.66
CA ASP A 71 5.91 -18.86 20.73
C ASP A 71 7.22 -18.27 20.19
N GLN A 72 7.55 -18.56 18.94
CA GLN A 72 8.76 -18.06 18.28
C GLN A 72 8.50 -16.79 17.48
N ALA A 73 7.24 -16.46 17.19
CA ALA A 73 6.89 -15.30 16.41
C ALA A 73 7.23 -14.01 17.16
N PHE A 74 7.83 -13.06 16.47
CA PHE A 74 8.13 -11.72 16.95
C PHE A 74 7.91 -10.71 15.84
N GLY A 75 7.62 -9.46 16.19
CA GLY A 75 7.28 -8.48 15.17
C GLY A 75 6.92 -7.12 15.74
N VAL A 76 6.09 -6.42 15.01
CA VAL A 76 5.62 -5.08 15.35
C VAL A 76 4.15 -4.93 14.98
N LYS A 77 3.39 -4.27 15.83
CA LYS A 77 2.04 -3.77 15.50
C LYS A 77 2.17 -2.32 15.09
N ILE A 78 1.48 -1.91 14.03
CA ILE A 78 1.58 -0.56 13.46
C ILE A 78 0.15 -0.07 13.18
N TRP A 79 -0.16 1.17 13.53
CA TRP A 79 -1.46 1.79 13.27
C TRP A 79 -1.34 3.31 13.20
N PRO A 80 -2.21 4.01 12.44
CA PRO A 80 -2.25 5.47 12.43
C PRO A 80 -2.81 6.02 13.74
N ASP A 81 -2.43 7.22 14.12
CA ASP A 81 -2.92 7.90 15.33
C ASP A 81 -4.45 7.95 15.42
N SER A 82 -5.13 8.02 14.28
CA SER A 82 -6.59 8.03 14.17
C SER A 82 -7.26 6.66 14.29
N GLY A 83 -6.49 5.58 14.42
CA GLY A 83 -6.99 4.20 14.33
C GLY A 83 -6.55 3.32 15.51
N SER A 84 -7.14 3.51 16.70
CA SER A 84 -6.74 2.78 17.91
C SER A 84 -7.30 1.36 18.03
N ASP A 85 -8.37 1.02 17.28
CA ASP A 85 -9.12 -0.22 17.52
C ASP A 85 -8.59 -1.44 16.77
N SER A 86 -7.61 -1.26 15.91
CA SER A 86 -6.97 -2.32 15.15
C SER A 86 -5.60 -1.89 14.63
N CYS A 87 -4.76 -2.86 14.31
CA CYS A 87 -3.42 -2.63 13.83
C CYS A 87 -3.10 -3.56 12.64
N VAL A 88 -2.06 -3.23 11.90
CA VAL A 88 -1.34 -4.19 11.08
C VAL A 88 -0.31 -4.87 11.97
N GLN A 89 -0.36 -6.19 12.07
CA GLN A 89 0.67 -6.99 12.73
C GLN A 89 1.67 -7.45 11.67
N LEU A 90 2.88 -6.96 11.73
CA LEU A 90 4.00 -7.37 10.89
C LEU A 90 4.93 -8.23 11.73
N TYR A 91 5.16 -9.49 11.35
CA TYR A 91 5.91 -10.43 12.17
C TYR A 91 6.65 -11.48 11.36
N TRP A 92 7.69 -12.02 11.94
CA TRP A 92 8.32 -13.24 11.46
C TRP A 92 7.61 -14.48 12.04
N SER A 93 7.42 -15.50 11.21
CA SER A 93 6.94 -16.82 11.63
C SER A 93 7.53 -17.91 10.74
N ASP A 94 7.91 -19.03 11.35
CA ASP A 94 8.38 -20.24 10.68
C ASP A 94 7.26 -21.10 10.09
N SER A 95 6.04 -20.85 10.52
CA SER A 95 4.88 -21.71 10.23
C SER A 95 3.61 -20.91 9.90
N PHE A 96 3.74 -19.96 8.96
CA PHE A 96 2.55 -19.25 8.48
C PHE A 96 1.80 -20.10 7.45
N GLY A 97 0.52 -20.30 7.70
CA GLY A 97 -0.40 -20.93 6.77
C GLY A 97 -1.82 -20.41 6.97
N VAL A 98 -2.53 -20.20 5.90
CA VAL A 98 -3.93 -19.80 5.89
C VAL A 98 -4.74 -20.78 5.06
N CYS A 99 -5.96 -21.06 5.51
CA CYS A 99 -6.94 -21.81 4.76
C CYS A 99 -8.30 -21.13 4.93
N GLY A 100 -9.20 -21.37 3.99
CA GLY A 100 -10.56 -20.88 4.09
C GLY A 100 -11.27 -20.89 2.75
N THR A 101 -12.59 -21.01 2.80
CA THR A 101 -13.44 -20.90 1.62
C THR A 101 -13.43 -19.45 1.13
N GLY A 102 -13.29 -19.26 -0.18
CA GLY A 102 -13.33 -17.94 -0.79
C GLY A 102 -12.03 -17.15 -0.71
N LEU A 103 -10.92 -17.77 -0.27
CA LEU A 103 -9.62 -17.15 -0.32
C LEU A 103 -9.17 -16.96 -1.76
N LYS A 104 -8.75 -15.74 -2.10
CA LYS A 104 -8.11 -15.36 -3.35
C LYS A 104 -6.79 -14.70 -3.05
N GLU A 105 -5.77 -15.00 -3.85
CA GLU A 105 -4.45 -14.41 -3.68
C GLU A 105 -4.05 -13.57 -4.88
N LYS A 106 -3.28 -12.52 -4.61
CA LYS A 106 -2.66 -11.65 -5.62
C LYS A 106 -1.18 -11.48 -5.29
N SER A 107 -0.34 -11.56 -6.33
CA SER A 107 1.07 -11.20 -6.21
C SER A 107 1.23 -9.67 -6.21
N LEU A 108 2.08 -9.20 -5.31
CA LEU A 108 2.53 -7.82 -5.20
C LEU A 108 4.05 -7.79 -5.21
N THR A 109 4.64 -6.64 -5.51
CA THR A 109 6.07 -6.40 -5.32
C THR A 109 6.22 -5.38 -4.19
N LEU A 110 6.86 -5.78 -3.09
CA LEU A 110 7.09 -4.94 -1.90
C LEU A 110 8.50 -5.20 -1.36
N ALA A 111 9.18 -4.16 -0.92
CA ALA A 111 10.55 -4.23 -0.39
C ALA A 111 11.53 -4.89 -1.38
N GLY A 112 11.28 -4.77 -2.70
CA GLY A 112 12.03 -5.44 -3.75
C GLY A 112 11.92 -6.97 -3.71
N ASP A 113 10.82 -7.49 -3.17
CA ASP A 113 10.50 -8.90 -3.05
C ASP A 113 9.11 -9.20 -3.59
N THR A 114 8.82 -10.46 -3.92
CA THR A 114 7.47 -10.91 -4.22
C THR A 114 6.73 -11.18 -2.91
N ALA A 115 5.50 -10.66 -2.81
CA ALA A 115 4.60 -10.94 -1.71
C ALA A 115 3.25 -11.46 -2.23
N SER A 116 2.67 -12.45 -1.53
CA SER A 116 1.31 -12.92 -1.79
C SER A 116 0.35 -12.25 -0.81
N ALA A 117 -0.65 -11.54 -1.33
CA ALA A 117 -1.70 -10.91 -0.54
C ALA A 117 -3.00 -11.70 -0.67
N GLY A 118 -3.56 -12.12 0.46
CA GLY A 118 -4.78 -12.91 0.55
C GLY A 118 -6.02 -12.07 0.85
N TYR A 119 -7.09 -12.33 0.09
CA TYR A 119 -8.39 -11.67 0.18
C TYR A 119 -9.47 -12.71 0.37
N TYR A 120 -10.36 -12.49 1.32
CA TYR A 120 -11.57 -13.30 1.43
C TYR A 120 -12.73 -12.69 0.63
N ASP A 121 -13.69 -13.52 0.24
CA ASP A 121 -14.84 -13.10 -0.56
C ASP A 121 -15.55 -11.90 0.06
N GLY A 122 -15.83 -10.90 -0.80
CA GLY A 122 -16.47 -9.64 -0.41
C GLY A 122 -15.54 -8.58 0.19
N SER A 123 -14.29 -8.92 0.53
CA SER A 123 -13.32 -7.94 1.00
C SER A 123 -12.63 -7.24 -0.16
N LYS A 124 -12.55 -5.91 -0.09
CA LYS A 124 -11.75 -5.09 -1.00
C LYS A 124 -10.29 -5.02 -0.57
N ASN A 125 -10.04 -5.21 0.73
CA ASN A 125 -8.73 -5.12 1.34
C ASN A 125 -8.19 -6.52 1.62
N TRP A 126 -6.86 -6.65 1.61
CA TRP A 126 -6.20 -7.89 1.98
C TRP A 126 -6.32 -8.14 3.51
N THR A 127 -6.33 -9.40 3.90
CA THR A 127 -6.33 -9.83 5.30
C THR A 127 -4.92 -10.20 5.76
N PHE A 128 -4.15 -10.82 4.87
CA PHE A 128 -2.75 -11.13 5.13
C PHE A 128 -1.91 -10.85 3.90
N LEU A 129 -0.61 -10.70 4.15
CA LEU A 129 0.41 -10.60 3.12
C LEU A 129 1.63 -11.39 3.59
N SER A 130 2.18 -12.24 2.74
CA SER A 130 3.38 -13.03 3.05
C SER A 130 4.46 -12.82 2.00
N TYR A 131 5.68 -12.50 2.43
CA TYR A 131 6.83 -12.35 1.54
C TYR A 131 7.38 -13.72 1.15
N GLN A 132 7.79 -13.86 -0.12
CA GLN A 132 8.16 -15.15 -0.71
C GLN A 132 9.66 -15.30 -1.00
N GLY A 133 10.41 -14.20 -1.16
CA GLY A 133 11.82 -14.19 -1.54
C GLY A 133 12.77 -13.94 -0.37
N LYS A 134 13.55 -12.87 -0.45
CA LYS A 134 14.55 -12.51 0.57
C LYS A 134 13.98 -12.25 1.95
N ASN A 135 12.72 -11.78 2.01
CA ASN A 135 11.99 -11.51 3.25
C ASN A 135 11.06 -12.68 3.65
N ARG A 136 11.33 -13.89 3.13
CA ARG A 136 10.52 -15.07 3.42
C ARG A 136 10.40 -15.32 4.92
N GLY A 137 9.18 -15.68 5.36
CA GLY A 137 8.83 -15.83 6.75
C GLY A 137 8.25 -14.57 7.39
N ILE A 138 8.38 -13.42 6.72
CA ILE A 138 7.72 -12.20 7.17
C ILE A 138 6.27 -12.19 6.66
N VAL A 139 5.37 -11.91 7.59
CA VAL A 139 3.93 -11.87 7.36
C VAL A 139 3.36 -10.56 7.89
N ALA A 140 2.46 -9.94 7.15
CA ALA A 140 1.61 -8.88 7.64
C ALA A 140 0.17 -9.39 7.75
N TRP A 141 -0.48 -9.10 8.86
CA TRP A 141 -1.88 -9.44 9.11
C TRP A 141 -2.66 -8.18 9.48
N ALA A 142 -3.84 -7.98 8.88
CA ALA A 142 -4.69 -6.84 9.15
C ALA A 142 -6.17 -7.24 9.25
N ASN A 143 -6.96 -6.43 9.96
CA ASN A 143 -8.41 -6.51 9.86
C ASN A 143 -8.89 -5.75 8.61
N PRO A 144 -9.33 -6.42 7.54
CA PRO A 144 -9.69 -5.78 6.28
C PRO A 144 -10.94 -4.88 6.40
N ASN A 145 -11.70 -5.01 7.49
CA ASN A 145 -12.92 -4.26 7.77
C ASN A 145 -12.68 -3.06 8.69
N ALA A 146 -11.45 -2.85 9.16
CA ALA A 146 -11.14 -1.67 9.95
C ALA A 146 -11.35 -0.39 9.12
N PRO A 147 -12.13 0.59 9.60
CA PRO A 147 -12.46 1.79 8.83
C PRO A 147 -11.22 2.55 8.33
N TRP A 148 -10.21 2.69 9.19
CA TRP A 148 -8.97 3.37 8.84
C TRP A 148 -8.16 2.61 7.79
N PHE A 149 -8.20 1.26 7.80
CA PHE A 149 -7.48 0.42 6.84
C PHE A 149 -8.03 0.62 5.42
N ALA A 150 -9.36 0.74 5.29
CA ALA A 150 -9.99 1.04 4.01
C ALA A 150 -9.57 2.41 3.45
N ALA A 151 -9.36 3.40 4.34
CA ALA A 151 -8.94 4.74 3.95
C ALA A 151 -7.44 4.87 3.68
N GLN A 152 -6.60 4.07 4.35
CA GLN A 152 -5.14 4.21 4.33
C GLN A 152 -4.40 2.97 3.81
N GLY A 153 -5.09 2.09 3.07
CA GLY A 153 -4.50 0.84 2.55
C GLY A 153 -3.25 1.04 1.70
N GLU A 154 -3.18 2.12 0.92
CA GLU A 154 -1.99 2.45 0.13
C GLU A 154 -0.82 2.88 1.02
N GLN A 155 -1.07 3.61 2.09
CA GLN A 155 -0.04 3.98 3.06
C GLN A 155 0.48 2.76 3.82
N VAL A 156 -0.41 1.81 4.14
CA VAL A 156 0.01 0.53 4.72
C VAL A 156 0.96 -0.20 3.77
N LEU A 157 0.64 -0.29 2.48
CA LEU A 157 1.54 -0.92 1.50
C LEU A 157 2.87 -0.17 1.39
N ALA A 158 2.87 1.16 1.45
CA ALA A 158 4.10 1.95 1.46
C ALA A 158 4.97 1.67 2.71
N VAL A 159 4.35 1.46 3.87
CA VAL A 159 5.06 1.02 5.08
C VAL A 159 5.65 -0.39 4.87
N LEU A 160 4.87 -1.32 4.34
CA LEU A 160 5.33 -2.69 4.09
C LEU A 160 6.42 -2.76 3.01
N ASP A 161 6.48 -1.78 2.10
CA ASP A 161 7.56 -1.67 1.11
C ASP A 161 8.92 -1.31 1.74
N THR A 162 8.93 -0.84 2.99
CA THR A 162 10.17 -0.52 3.75
C THR A 162 10.69 -1.68 4.59
N VAL A 163 10.06 -2.84 4.52
CA VAL A 163 10.44 -4.02 5.31
C VAL A 163 11.85 -4.49 4.95
N GLU A 164 12.66 -4.66 5.98
CA GLU A 164 13.99 -5.27 5.90
C GLU A 164 14.05 -6.46 6.85
N TRP A 165 14.48 -7.59 6.32
CA TRP A 165 14.71 -8.80 7.08
C TRP A 165 16.18 -9.20 7.02
N GLU A 166 16.80 -9.35 8.18
CA GLU A 166 18.17 -9.83 8.36
C GLU A 166 18.13 -11.15 9.13
N PRO A 167 18.32 -12.30 8.47
CA PRO A 167 18.36 -13.60 9.15
C PRO A 167 19.48 -13.67 10.19
N ALA A 168 19.27 -14.43 11.26
CA ALA A 168 20.35 -14.78 12.17
C ALA A 168 21.45 -15.55 11.42
N ALA A 169 22.71 -15.34 11.82
CA ALA A 169 23.88 -15.99 11.24
C ALA A 169 23.94 -17.47 11.65
#